data_b3db04ff54026d6149e83332a8809a3e
#
_entry.id   b3db04ff54026d6149e83332a8809a3e
#
_cell.length_a   1.000
_cell.length_b   1.000
_cell.length_c   1.000
_cell.angle_alpha   90.00
_cell.angle_beta   90.00
_cell.angle_gamma   90.00
#
_symmetry.space_group_name_H-M   'P 1'
#
loop_
_entity.id
_entity.type
_entity.pdbx_description
1 polymer ?
#
loop_
_entity_poly.entity_id
_entity_poly.type
_entity_poly.pdbx_seq_one_letter_code
_entity_poly.pdbx_strand_id
1 'polypeptide(L)'
;MTDLARLPRPAAVLFDLDGTLIDSVETRIAAWEEALEAAGFPATRERLAPLIGVDGRRLTREIAALAGVVLDEERAEAIDKRCGEIYERMNTAPRPLPGVGELIAAIEARGIPWAIATSSRKAQVTTSVAALGLRSDPTIIDASHVKHAKPEPDLLLLAAKQVNVEPARCWYVGDATWDMAAAVAAAMIPIGVTAGSGVDAGALRGAGAAAVVESLLELAEALSGS
;
A
#
# COMPACT_ATOMS: atom_id res chain seq x y z
N MET A 1 -15.43 -2.92 21.77
CA MET A 1 -15.65 -1.85 20.79
C MET A 1 -14.35 -1.70 20.03
N THR A 2 -14.34 -1.88 18.74
CA THR A 2 -13.16 -1.70 17.90
C THR A 2 -12.67 -0.25 17.98
N ASP A 3 -11.36 -0.01 17.87
CA ASP A 3 -10.77 1.34 17.85
C ASP A 3 -11.40 2.24 16.76
N LEU A 4 -11.90 1.63 15.67
CA LEU A 4 -12.63 2.31 14.58
C LEU A 4 -13.85 3.09 15.06
N ALA A 5 -14.61 2.57 16.01
CA ALA A 5 -15.84 3.22 16.50
C ALA A 5 -15.59 4.56 17.22
N ARG A 6 -14.33 4.83 17.57
CA ARG A 6 -13.91 6.08 18.24
C ARG A 6 -13.38 7.12 17.27
N LEU A 7 -13.13 6.72 16.01
CA LEU A 7 -12.57 7.63 15.01
C LEU A 7 -13.68 8.49 14.38
N PRO A 8 -13.38 9.72 13.98
CA PRO A 8 -14.31 10.52 13.19
C PRO A 8 -14.59 9.83 11.85
N ARG A 9 -15.83 9.92 11.36
CA ARG A 9 -16.17 9.39 10.04
C ARG A 9 -15.34 10.05 8.94
N PRO A 10 -14.83 9.28 7.98
CA PRO A 10 -14.00 9.84 6.92
C PRO A 10 -14.85 10.64 5.92
N ALA A 11 -14.31 11.75 5.44
CA ALA A 11 -14.86 12.47 4.29
C ALA A 11 -14.35 11.90 2.97
N ALA A 12 -13.24 11.16 2.99
CA ALA A 12 -12.74 10.32 1.91
C ALA A 12 -11.98 9.13 2.47
N VAL A 13 -11.90 8.02 1.71
CA VAL A 13 -11.06 6.87 2.05
C VAL A 13 -10.05 6.66 0.93
N LEU A 14 -8.78 6.65 1.30
CA LEU A 14 -7.67 6.40 0.40
C LEU A 14 -7.05 5.06 0.74
N PHE A 15 -6.65 4.29 -0.26
CA PHE A 15 -6.15 2.93 -0.09
C PHE A 15 -4.75 2.77 -0.67
N ASP A 16 -3.90 2.01 0.00
CA ASP A 16 -2.85 1.30 -0.71
C ASP A 16 -3.46 0.18 -1.57
N LEU A 17 -2.66 -0.43 -2.43
CA LEU A 17 -3.10 -1.48 -3.34
C LEU A 17 -2.59 -2.86 -2.92
N ASP A 18 -1.26 -3.00 -2.89
CA ASP A 18 -0.56 -4.29 -2.69
C ASP A 18 -0.58 -4.68 -1.21
N GLY A 19 -1.19 -5.83 -0.85
CA GLY A 19 -1.37 -6.24 0.55
C GLY A 19 -2.58 -5.61 1.23
N THR A 20 -3.20 -4.59 0.62
CA THR A 20 -4.37 -3.88 1.15
C THR A 20 -5.65 -4.24 0.41
N LEU A 21 -5.71 -4.04 -0.90
CA LEU A 21 -6.85 -4.42 -1.75
C LEU A 21 -6.59 -5.71 -2.51
N ILE A 22 -5.33 -6.03 -2.79
CA ILE A 22 -4.88 -7.20 -3.54
C ILE A 22 -3.96 -8.06 -2.66
N ASP A 23 -4.17 -9.36 -2.68
CA ASP A 23 -3.30 -10.37 -2.06
C ASP A 23 -2.04 -10.57 -2.91
N SER A 24 -1.05 -9.70 -2.72
CA SER A 24 0.14 -9.64 -3.58
C SER A 24 1.48 -9.60 -2.81
N VAL A 25 1.48 -9.52 -1.48
CA VAL A 25 2.71 -9.37 -0.70
C VAL A 25 3.69 -10.52 -0.92
N GLU A 26 3.23 -11.78 -0.92
CA GLU A 26 4.11 -12.92 -1.16
C GLU A 26 4.67 -12.92 -2.59
N THR A 27 3.88 -12.49 -3.58
CA THR A 27 4.35 -12.31 -4.96
C THR A 27 5.39 -11.19 -5.06
N ARG A 28 5.21 -10.10 -4.31
CA ARG A 28 6.18 -9.00 -4.22
C ARG A 28 7.48 -9.47 -3.60
N ILE A 29 7.41 -10.21 -2.50
CA ILE A 29 8.60 -10.77 -1.83
C ILE A 29 9.36 -11.69 -2.78
N ALA A 30 8.68 -12.62 -3.45
CA ALA A 30 9.31 -13.53 -4.41
C ALA A 30 9.99 -12.77 -5.58
N ALA A 31 9.37 -11.70 -6.09
CA ALA A 31 9.96 -10.87 -7.12
C ALA A 31 11.22 -10.14 -6.63
N TRP A 32 11.21 -9.63 -5.38
CA TRP A 32 12.38 -9.02 -4.77
C TRP A 32 13.51 -10.02 -4.50
N GLU A 33 13.19 -11.23 -4.03
CA GLU A 33 14.17 -12.31 -3.84
C GLU A 33 14.92 -12.59 -5.15
N GLU A 34 14.19 -12.81 -6.26
CA GLU A 34 14.79 -13.06 -7.58
C GLU A 34 15.62 -11.86 -8.07
N ALA A 35 15.11 -10.63 -7.94
CA ALA A 35 15.81 -9.44 -8.42
C ALA A 35 17.11 -9.16 -7.63
N LEU A 36 17.05 -9.29 -6.31
CA LEU A 36 18.20 -9.04 -5.43
C LEU A 36 19.24 -10.16 -5.52
N GLU A 37 18.83 -11.41 -5.66
CA GLU A 37 19.75 -12.53 -5.91
C GLU A 37 20.54 -12.31 -7.21
N ALA A 38 19.86 -11.94 -8.29
CA ALA A 38 20.51 -11.63 -9.56
C ALA A 38 21.45 -10.42 -9.49
N ALA A 39 21.20 -9.48 -8.57
CA ALA A 39 22.04 -8.32 -8.33
C ALA A 39 23.23 -8.59 -7.37
N GLY A 40 23.30 -9.79 -6.76
CA GLY A 40 24.35 -10.19 -5.80
C GLY A 40 24.06 -9.79 -4.36
N PHE A 41 22.80 -9.49 -4.01
CA PHE A 41 22.34 -9.11 -2.67
C PHE A 41 21.21 -10.03 -2.19
N PRO A 42 21.40 -11.36 -2.04
CA PRO A 42 20.33 -12.25 -1.65
C PRO A 42 19.71 -11.83 -0.32
N ALA A 43 18.40 -11.78 -0.28
CA ALA A 43 17.63 -11.43 0.90
C ALA A 43 16.58 -12.49 1.19
N THR A 44 16.24 -12.68 2.45
CA THR A 44 15.20 -13.62 2.87
C THR A 44 13.86 -12.93 3.04
N ARG A 45 12.78 -13.70 3.01
CA ARG A 45 11.42 -13.21 3.27
C ARG A 45 11.34 -12.37 4.56
N GLU A 46 11.97 -12.80 5.64
CA GLU A 46 11.93 -12.12 6.94
C GLU A 46 12.55 -10.72 6.88
N ARG A 47 13.53 -10.52 5.99
CA ARG A 47 14.15 -9.21 5.76
C ARG A 47 13.35 -8.36 4.80
N LEU A 48 12.69 -8.96 3.83
CA LEU A 48 11.93 -8.26 2.80
C LEU A 48 10.53 -7.85 3.28
N ALA A 49 9.84 -8.72 4.03
CA ALA A 49 8.47 -8.46 4.45
C ALA A 49 8.25 -7.08 5.12
N PRO A 50 9.12 -6.61 6.05
CA PRO A 50 8.98 -5.27 6.63
C PRO A 50 9.25 -4.11 5.66
N LEU A 51 9.87 -4.40 4.51
CA LEU A 51 10.23 -3.41 3.48
C LEU A 51 9.22 -3.34 2.33
N ILE A 52 8.26 -4.27 2.27
CA ILE A 52 7.21 -4.20 1.23
C ILE A 52 6.37 -2.93 1.44
N GLY A 53 6.01 -2.28 0.35
CA GLY A 53 5.27 -1.02 0.35
C GLY A 53 6.11 0.26 0.36
N VAL A 54 7.43 0.17 0.65
CA VAL A 54 8.34 1.31 0.54
C VAL A 54 8.73 1.59 -0.93
N ASP A 55 9.32 2.74 -1.19
CA ASP A 55 10.00 3.03 -2.48
C ASP A 55 11.04 1.95 -2.80
N GLY A 56 10.96 1.34 -3.98
CA GLY A 56 11.79 0.19 -4.34
C GLY A 56 13.29 0.49 -4.38
N ARG A 57 13.69 1.71 -4.74
CA ARG A 57 15.11 2.14 -4.72
C ARG A 57 15.62 2.21 -3.29
N ARG A 58 14.76 2.62 -2.36
CA ARG A 58 15.08 2.62 -0.93
C ARG A 58 15.25 1.20 -0.41
N LEU A 59 14.31 0.29 -0.71
CA LEU A 59 14.42 -1.14 -0.37
C LEU A 59 15.75 -1.72 -0.85
N THR A 60 16.07 -1.49 -2.12
CA THR A 60 17.32 -1.98 -2.72
C THR A 60 18.56 -1.47 -1.97
N ARG A 61 18.59 -0.16 -1.63
CA ARG A 61 19.73 0.41 -0.87
C ARG A 61 19.82 -0.13 0.55
N GLU A 62 18.70 -0.33 1.23
CA GLU A 62 18.68 -0.91 2.58
C GLU A 62 19.21 -2.34 2.59
N ILE A 63 18.81 -3.17 1.63
CA ILE A 63 19.34 -4.55 1.52
C ILE A 63 20.83 -4.57 1.15
N ALA A 64 21.26 -3.74 0.20
CA ALA A 64 22.68 -3.67 -0.17
C ALA A 64 23.56 -3.17 0.99
N ALA A 65 23.06 -2.23 1.79
CA ALA A 65 23.75 -1.73 2.98
C ALA A 65 23.99 -2.83 4.04
N LEU A 66 23.04 -3.79 4.17
CA LEU A 66 23.25 -4.96 5.04
C LEU A 66 24.41 -5.87 4.56
N ALA A 67 24.70 -5.85 3.26
CA ALA A 67 25.87 -6.52 2.67
C ALA A 67 27.14 -5.62 2.65
N GLY A 68 27.11 -4.45 3.27
CA GLY A 68 28.21 -3.50 3.32
C GLY A 68 28.46 -2.74 2.01
N VAL A 69 27.46 -2.70 1.11
CA VAL A 69 27.57 -2.05 -0.20
C VAL A 69 26.71 -0.79 -0.23
N VAL A 70 27.29 0.31 -0.68
CA VAL A 70 26.58 1.57 -0.98
C VAL A 70 26.26 1.59 -2.47
N LEU A 71 24.97 1.64 -2.81
CA LEU A 71 24.51 1.75 -4.19
C LEU A 71 24.25 3.20 -4.56
N ASP A 72 24.63 3.57 -5.77
CA ASP A 72 24.22 4.80 -6.42
C ASP A 72 22.74 4.72 -6.86
N GLU A 73 22.20 5.86 -7.29
CA GLU A 73 20.79 5.96 -7.70
C GLU A 73 20.50 5.12 -8.96
N GLU A 74 21.42 5.13 -9.93
CA GLU A 74 21.25 4.41 -11.20
C GLU A 74 21.13 2.90 -10.98
N ARG A 75 22.00 2.34 -10.16
CA ARG A 75 21.99 0.90 -9.84
C ARG A 75 20.77 0.51 -8.99
N ALA A 76 20.38 1.34 -8.03
CA ALA A 76 19.18 1.12 -7.24
C ALA A 76 17.91 1.14 -8.11
N GLU A 77 17.80 2.10 -9.03
CA GLU A 77 16.72 2.19 -10.01
C GLU A 77 16.68 0.99 -10.96
N ALA A 78 17.84 0.52 -11.44
CA ALA A 78 17.91 -0.65 -12.33
C ALA A 78 17.41 -1.94 -11.65
N ILE A 79 17.72 -2.14 -10.36
CA ILE A 79 17.26 -3.30 -9.59
C ILE A 79 15.75 -3.17 -9.31
N ASP A 80 15.25 -2.00 -8.91
CA ASP A 80 13.83 -1.76 -8.72
C ASP A 80 13.02 -2.00 -10.01
N LYS A 81 13.51 -1.50 -11.13
CA LYS A 81 12.91 -1.77 -12.44
C LYS A 81 12.87 -3.26 -12.75
N ARG A 82 13.97 -3.96 -12.51
CA ARG A 82 14.05 -5.42 -12.73
C ARG A 82 13.07 -6.17 -11.83
N CYS A 83 12.94 -5.80 -10.57
CA CYS A 83 11.92 -6.35 -9.67
C CYS A 83 10.51 -6.13 -10.23
N GLY A 84 10.21 -4.94 -10.76
CA GLY A 84 8.94 -4.65 -11.40
C GLY A 84 8.62 -5.57 -12.58
N GLU A 85 9.60 -5.82 -13.48
CA GLU A 85 9.46 -6.74 -14.61
C GLU A 85 9.19 -8.20 -14.14
N ILE A 86 9.87 -8.62 -13.09
CA ILE A 86 9.69 -9.93 -12.48
C ILE A 86 8.29 -10.04 -11.86
N TYR A 87 7.89 -9.04 -11.10
CA TYR A 87 6.56 -8.99 -10.50
C TYR A 87 5.44 -9.05 -11.54
N GLU A 88 5.52 -8.28 -12.63
CA GLU A 88 4.54 -8.33 -13.74
C GLU A 88 4.43 -9.73 -14.33
N ARG A 89 5.56 -10.44 -14.50
CA ARG A 89 5.58 -11.82 -14.98
C ARG A 89 4.95 -12.81 -13.99
N MET A 90 5.10 -12.60 -12.68
CA MET A 90 4.56 -13.47 -11.64
C MET A 90 3.09 -13.17 -11.33
N ASN A 91 2.67 -11.90 -11.38
CA ASN A 91 1.35 -11.42 -11.00
C ASN A 91 0.31 -11.56 -12.13
N THR A 92 0.16 -12.78 -12.65
CA THR A 92 -0.71 -13.08 -13.80
C THR A 92 -2.19 -13.26 -13.42
N ALA A 93 -2.49 -13.55 -12.17
CA ALA A 93 -3.84 -13.79 -11.66
C ALA A 93 -4.01 -13.19 -10.24
N PRO A 94 -3.87 -11.87 -10.09
CA PRO A 94 -4.01 -11.23 -8.78
C PRO A 94 -5.42 -11.45 -8.23
N ARG A 95 -5.53 -11.57 -6.91
CA ARG A 95 -6.81 -11.78 -6.22
C ARG A 95 -7.10 -10.65 -5.28
N PRO A 96 -8.33 -10.09 -5.31
CA PRO A 96 -8.77 -9.17 -4.28
C PRO A 96 -8.73 -9.83 -2.90
N LEU A 97 -8.36 -9.07 -1.90
CA LEU A 97 -8.51 -9.52 -0.51
C LEU A 97 -9.99 -9.62 -0.12
N PRO A 98 -10.34 -10.53 0.81
CA PRO A 98 -11.73 -10.66 1.28
C PRO A 98 -12.27 -9.34 1.83
N GLY A 99 -13.49 -8.98 1.41
CA GLY A 99 -14.18 -7.77 1.87
C GLY A 99 -13.95 -6.52 1.01
N VAL A 100 -13.10 -6.57 -0.03
CA VAL A 100 -12.89 -5.42 -0.94
C VAL A 100 -14.21 -4.98 -1.59
N GLY A 101 -14.95 -5.92 -2.16
CA GLY A 101 -16.23 -5.61 -2.84
C GLY A 101 -17.25 -4.98 -1.90
N GLU A 102 -17.40 -5.54 -0.71
CA GLU A 102 -18.31 -5.05 0.32
C GLU A 102 -17.89 -3.65 0.82
N LEU A 103 -16.59 -3.43 1.01
CA LEU A 103 -16.07 -2.15 1.45
C LEU A 103 -16.29 -1.05 0.40
N ILE A 104 -15.96 -1.30 -0.85
CA ILE A 104 -16.18 -0.34 -1.92
C ILE A 104 -17.67 -0.04 -2.09
N ALA A 105 -18.53 -1.06 -2.06
CA ALA A 105 -19.97 -0.87 -2.12
C ALA A 105 -20.52 -0.01 -0.94
N ALA A 106 -20.01 -0.22 0.27
CA ALA A 106 -20.37 0.58 1.46
C ALA A 106 -19.95 2.05 1.33
N ILE A 107 -18.76 2.32 0.78
CA ILE A 107 -18.21 3.65 0.51
C ILE A 107 -19.06 4.36 -0.56
N GLU A 108 -19.32 3.69 -1.69
CA GLU A 108 -20.09 4.24 -2.80
C GLU A 108 -21.55 4.53 -2.41
N ALA A 109 -22.19 3.62 -1.66
CA ALA A 109 -23.56 3.81 -1.17
C ALA A 109 -23.73 5.05 -0.28
N ARG A 110 -22.64 5.54 0.31
CA ARG A 110 -22.60 6.76 1.14
C ARG A 110 -22.13 8.00 0.40
N GLY A 111 -21.75 7.85 -0.86
CA GLY A 111 -21.16 8.94 -1.64
C GLY A 111 -19.82 9.42 -1.08
N ILE A 112 -19.09 8.56 -0.37
CA ILE A 112 -17.75 8.88 0.14
C ILE A 112 -16.77 8.75 -1.03
N PRO A 113 -16.06 9.81 -1.42
CA PRO A 113 -15.02 9.72 -2.45
C PRO A 113 -13.87 8.84 -1.98
N TRP A 114 -13.26 8.10 -2.91
CA TRP A 114 -12.13 7.24 -2.62
C TRP A 114 -11.11 7.20 -3.76
N ALA A 115 -9.87 6.83 -3.45
CA ALA A 115 -8.80 6.68 -4.43
C ALA A 115 -7.78 5.64 -3.97
N ILE A 116 -6.96 5.17 -4.90
CA ILE A 116 -5.80 4.32 -4.66
C ILE A 116 -4.55 5.19 -4.70
N ALA A 117 -3.66 5.07 -3.69
CA ALA A 117 -2.38 5.74 -3.62
C ALA A 117 -1.28 4.71 -3.30
N THR A 118 -0.54 4.27 -4.33
CA THR A 118 0.40 3.15 -4.25
C THR A 118 1.83 3.54 -4.64
N SER A 119 2.83 2.92 -3.99
CA SER A 119 4.25 3.04 -4.39
C SER A 119 4.60 2.23 -5.64
N SER A 120 3.68 1.39 -6.15
CA SER A 120 3.85 0.64 -7.38
C SER A 120 3.78 1.53 -8.60
N ARG A 121 4.44 1.14 -9.69
CA ARG A 121 4.41 1.89 -10.96
C ARG A 121 3.19 1.49 -11.80
N LYS A 122 2.75 2.36 -12.70
CA LYS A 122 1.56 2.17 -13.55
C LYS A 122 1.47 0.79 -14.21
N ALA A 123 2.57 0.27 -14.77
CA ALA A 123 2.58 -1.04 -15.42
C ALA A 123 2.20 -2.18 -14.45
N GLN A 124 2.65 -2.10 -13.20
CA GLN A 124 2.41 -3.09 -12.16
C GLN A 124 0.97 -3.02 -11.61
N VAL A 125 0.37 -1.82 -11.64
CA VAL A 125 -0.96 -1.54 -11.07
C VAL A 125 -2.10 -2.05 -11.96
N THR A 126 -1.93 -2.01 -13.28
CA THR A 126 -3.01 -2.24 -14.25
C THR A 126 -3.71 -3.59 -14.06
N THR A 127 -2.95 -4.68 -13.96
CA THR A 127 -3.51 -6.04 -13.80
C THR A 127 -4.20 -6.21 -12.45
N SER A 128 -3.59 -5.66 -11.38
CA SER A 128 -4.13 -5.71 -10.03
C SER A 128 -5.45 -4.95 -9.90
N VAL A 129 -5.54 -3.75 -10.47
CA VAL A 129 -6.77 -2.95 -10.43
C VAL A 129 -7.88 -3.60 -11.28
N ALA A 130 -7.55 -4.16 -12.44
CA ALA A 130 -8.53 -4.90 -13.25
C ALA A 130 -9.15 -6.08 -12.49
N ALA A 131 -8.36 -6.76 -11.65
CA ALA A 131 -8.83 -7.88 -10.84
C ALA A 131 -9.83 -7.47 -9.74
N LEU A 132 -9.87 -6.20 -9.33
CA LEU A 132 -10.85 -5.70 -8.35
C LEU A 132 -12.29 -5.78 -8.88
N GLY A 133 -12.51 -5.89 -10.19
CA GLY A 133 -13.82 -6.03 -10.80
C GLY A 133 -14.74 -4.83 -10.56
N LEU A 134 -14.17 -3.63 -10.44
CA LEU A 134 -14.90 -2.40 -10.14
C LEU A 134 -15.85 -2.00 -11.28
N ARG A 135 -16.94 -1.31 -10.95
CA ARG A 135 -17.93 -0.83 -11.92
C ARG A 135 -17.44 0.37 -12.73
N SER A 136 -16.52 1.13 -12.18
CA SER A 136 -15.88 2.29 -12.80
C SER A 136 -14.39 2.32 -12.46
N ASP A 137 -13.60 2.95 -13.32
CA ASP A 137 -12.18 3.12 -13.06
C ASP A 137 -11.94 3.99 -11.83
N PRO A 138 -11.17 3.54 -10.84
CA PRO A 138 -10.85 4.34 -9.66
C PRO A 138 -9.86 5.45 -9.99
N THR A 139 -9.86 6.51 -9.18
CA THR A 139 -8.74 7.46 -9.17
C THR A 139 -7.49 6.74 -8.63
N ILE A 140 -6.41 6.74 -9.40
CA ILE A 140 -5.15 6.06 -9.02
C ILE A 140 -4.02 7.07 -9.03
N ILE A 141 -3.29 7.15 -7.92
CA ILE A 141 -2.03 7.84 -7.78
C ILE A 141 -0.95 6.77 -7.58
N ASP A 142 -0.09 6.63 -8.56
CA ASP A 142 1.04 5.68 -8.54
C ASP A 142 2.38 6.42 -8.41
N ALA A 143 3.47 5.68 -8.23
CA ALA A 143 4.81 6.25 -8.02
C ALA A 143 5.29 7.18 -9.15
N SER A 144 4.72 7.09 -10.37
CA SER A 144 5.09 7.98 -11.48
C SER A 144 4.54 9.39 -11.37
N HIS A 145 3.55 9.61 -10.50
CA HIS A 145 2.91 10.90 -10.29
C HIS A 145 3.64 11.81 -9.29
N VAL A 146 4.61 11.27 -8.55
CA VAL A 146 5.31 11.99 -7.48
C VAL A 146 6.82 11.80 -7.56
N LYS A 147 7.55 12.69 -6.89
CA LYS A 147 9.00 12.60 -6.78
C LYS A 147 9.43 11.63 -5.67
N HIS A 148 8.68 11.60 -4.58
CA HIS A 148 8.96 10.76 -3.43
C HIS A 148 7.73 9.90 -3.11
N ALA A 149 7.94 8.58 -3.12
CA ALA A 149 6.93 7.61 -2.70
C ALA A 149 7.00 7.36 -1.19
N LYS A 150 6.10 6.53 -0.66
CA LYS A 150 6.05 6.20 0.76
C LYS A 150 7.43 5.79 1.33
N PRO A 151 7.81 6.27 2.50
CA PRO A 151 6.98 6.88 3.57
C PRO A 151 6.73 8.40 3.43
N GLU A 152 7.19 9.04 2.35
CA GLU A 152 6.88 10.44 2.12
C GLU A 152 5.39 10.64 1.81
N PRO A 153 4.77 11.78 2.20
CA PRO A 153 3.33 11.97 2.09
C PRO A 153 2.81 12.31 0.69
N ASP A 154 3.70 12.49 -0.28
CA ASP A 154 3.40 13.10 -1.59
C ASP A 154 2.25 12.37 -2.33
N LEU A 155 2.27 11.02 -2.35
CA LEU A 155 1.21 10.22 -2.96
C LEU A 155 -0.16 10.46 -2.33
N LEU A 156 -0.19 10.49 -1.00
CA LEU A 156 -1.39 10.61 -0.22
C LEU A 156 -1.98 12.03 -0.34
N LEU A 157 -1.13 13.04 -0.27
CA LEU A 157 -1.53 14.44 -0.45
C LEU A 157 -2.09 14.69 -1.85
N LEU A 158 -1.47 14.09 -2.87
CA LEU A 158 -1.97 14.17 -4.24
C LEU A 158 -3.31 13.45 -4.39
N ALA A 159 -3.47 12.28 -3.78
CA ALA A 159 -4.73 11.54 -3.78
C ALA A 159 -5.87 12.32 -3.09
N ALA A 160 -5.62 12.91 -1.92
CA ALA A 160 -6.60 13.76 -1.23
C ALA A 160 -7.01 14.96 -2.08
N LYS A 161 -6.04 15.59 -2.76
CA LYS A 161 -6.31 16.70 -3.71
C LYS A 161 -7.19 16.23 -4.87
N GLN A 162 -6.95 15.06 -5.43
CA GLN A 162 -7.75 14.51 -6.56
C GLN A 162 -9.19 14.21 -6.16
N VAL A 163 -9.41 13.76 -4.94
CA VAL A 163 -10.77 13.54 -4.41
C VAL A 163 -11.39 14.80 -3.78
N ASN A 164 -10.65 15.92 -3.79
CA ASN A 164 -11.06 17.22 -3.28
C ASN A 164 -11.49 17.21 -1.80
N VAL A 165 -10.70 16.53 -0.95
CA VAL A 165 -10.92 16.43 0.50
C VAL A 165 -9.66 16.82 1.25
N GLU A 166 -9.83 17.58 2.36
CA GLU A 166 -8.71 17.92 3.25
C GLU A 166 -8.07 16.67 3.86
N PRO A 167 -6.73 16.54 3.88
CA PRO A 167 -6.03 15.37 4.38
C PRO A 167 -6.47 14.92 5.78
N ALA A 168 -6.65 15.85 6.73
CA ALA A 168 -7.06 15.55 8.09
C ALA A 168 -8.46 14.90 8.21
N ARG A 169 -9.25 14.91 7.15
CA ARG A 169 -10.57 14.27 7.07
C ARG A 169 -10.56 12.98 6.27
N CYS A 170 -9.40 12.55 5.77
CA CYS A 170 -9.22 11.31 5.05
C CYS A 170 -8.80 10.18 5.99
N TRP A 171 -9.35 8.99 5.79
CA TRP A 171 -8.72 7.76 6.23
C TRP A 171 -7.76 7.29 5.15
N TYR A 172 -6.57 6.86 5.55
CA TYR A 172 -5.67 6.12 4.68
C TYR A 172 -5.56 4.69 5.19
N VAL A 173 -5.95 3.73 4.37
CA VAL A 173 -5.95 2.29 4.68
C VAL A 173 -4.76 1.64 4.01
N GLY A 174 -3.93 0.95 4.78
CA GLY A 174 -2.73 0.27 4.29
C GLY A 174 -2.31 -0.88 5.18
N ASP A 175 -1.45 -1.75 4.67
CA ASP A 175 -0.98 -2.96 5.34
C ASP A 175 0.48 -2.88 5.80
N ALA A 176 1.22 -1.85 5.41
CA ALA A 176 2.65 -1.69 5.73
C ALA A 176 2.89 -0.57 6.76
N THR A 177 3.99 -0.69 7.49
CA THR A 177 4.46 0.38 8.39
C THR A 177 4.73 1.69 7.64
N TRP A 178 5.10 1.61 6.37
CA TRP A 178 5.34 2.73 5.47
C TRP A 178 4.07 3.49 5.10
N ASP A 179 2.94 2.79 5.03
CA ASP A 179 1.61 3.36 4.87
C ASP A 179 1.23 4.22 6.06
N MET A 180 1.43 3.66 7.24
CA MET A 180 1.14 4.36 8.49
C MET A 180 2.00 5.61 8.62
N ALA A 181 3.31 5.50 8.36
CA ALA A 181 4.23 6.63 8.39
C ALA A 181 3.85 7.73 7.39
N ALA A 182 3.52 7.35 6.14
CA ALA A 182 3.08 8.30 5.12
C ALA A 182 1.76 8.99 5.50
N ALA A 183 0.80 8.25 6.06
CA ALA A 183 -0.47 8.81 6.51
C ALA A 183 -0.31 9.79 7.67
N VAL A 184 0.54 9.46 8.66
CA VAL A 184 0.89 10.39 9.73
C VAL A 184 1.55 11.65 9.19
N ALA A 185 2.52 11.51 8.26
CA ALA A 185 3.19 12.64 7.62
C ALA A 185 2.24 13.51 6.79
N ALA A 186 1.20 12.90 6.19
CA ALA A 186 0.14 13.60 5.45
C ALA A 186 -0.94 14.21 6.37
N ALA A 187 -0.84 14.06 7.70
CA ALA A 187 -1.87 14.43 8.67
C ALA A 187 -3.25 13.76 8.41
N MET A 188 -3.25 12.56 7.84
CA MET A 188 -4.43 11.70 7.66
C MET A 188 -4.64 10.79 8.87
N ILE A 189 -5.77 10.08 8.91
CA ILE A 189 -6.05 9.06 9.93
C ILE A 189 -5.59 7.71 9.39
N PRO A 190 -4.49 7.12 9.94
CA PRO A 190 -3.94 5.86 9.46
C PRO A 190 -4.76 4.66 9.96
N ILE A 191 -5.21 3.82 9.06
CA ILE A 191 -5.92 2.56 9.37
C ILE A 191 -5.06 1.40 8.86
N GLY A 192 -4.59 0.57 9.77
CA GLY A 192 -3.85 -0.64 9.40
C GLY A 192 -4.80 -1.81 9.10
N VAL A 193 -4.46 -2.63 8.09
CA VAL A 193 -5.14 -3.90 7.81
C VAL A 193 -4.12 -5.04 7.78
N THR A 194 -4.44 -6.18 8.42
CA THR A 194 -3.50 -7.29 8.52
C THR A 194 -3.78 -8.44 7.53
N ALA A 195 -4.93 -8.44 6.86
CA ALA A 195 -5.36 -9.54 5.97
C ALA A 195 -4.34 -9.93 4.88
N GLY A 196 -3.65 -8.96 4.27
CA GLY A 196 -2.63 -9.19 3.25
C GLY A 196 -1.22 -8.75 3.67
N SER A 197 -1.06 -8.33 4.92
CA SER A 197 0.15 -7.68 5.40
C SER A 197 1.34 -8.63 5.59
N GLY A 198 2.54 -8.13 5.32
CA GLY A 198 3.81 -8.77 5.67
C GLY A 198 4.24 -8.53 7.12
N VAL A 199 3.50 -7.72 7.89
CA VAL A 199 3.81 -7.35 9.28
C VAL A 199 2.59 -7.53 10.17
N ASP A 200 2.80 -7.57 11.49
CA ASP A 200 1.73 -7.76 12.47
C ASP A 200 1.06 -6.45 12.91
N ALA A 201 -0.05 -6.57 13.61
CA ALA A 201 -0.81 -5.43 14.13
C ALA A 201 0.00 -4.55 15.11
N GLY A 202 0.96 -5.13 15.83
CA GLY A 202 1.85 -4.41 16.75
C GLY A 202 2.76 -3.45 15.98
N ALA A 203 3.35 -3.93 14.86
CA ALA A 203 4.19 -3.12 13.98
C ALA A 203 3.40 -1.95 13.37
N LEU A 204 2.18 -2.20 12.87
CA LEU A 204 1.32 -1.15 12.32
C LEU A 204 0.96 -0.09 13.38
N ARG A 205 0.59 -0.50 14.60
CA ARG A 205 0.35 0.44 15.70
C ARG A 205 1.61 1.22 16.08
N GLY A 206 2.76 0.55 16.14
CA GLY A 206 4.05 1.18 16.41
C GLY A 206 4.43 2.23 15.36
N ALA A 207 3.98 2.07 14.12
CA ALA A 207 4.18 3.01 13.02
C ALA A 207 3.12 4.13 12.95
N GLY A 208 2.15 4.16 13.87
CA GLY A 208 1.18 5.24 14.01
C GLY A 208 -0.25 4.91 13.58
N ALA A 209 -0.61 3.63 13.33
CA ALA A 209 -2.00 3.28 13.04
C ALA A 209 -2.94 3.72 14.18
N ALA A 210 -3.96 4.51 13.86
CA ALA A 210 -5.00 4.93 14.77
C ALA A 210 -5.98 3.79 15.08
N ALA A 211 -6.17 2.88 14.12
CA ALA A 211 -6.86 1.61 14.30
C ALA A 211 -6.19 0.54 13.44
N VAL A 212 -6.31 -0.72 13.86
CA VAL A 212 -5.89 -1.87 13.06
C VAL A 212 -7.03 -2.87 13.01
N VAL A 213 -7.37 -3.32 11.80
CA VAL A 213 -8.39 -4.32 11.52
C VAL A 213 -7.77 -5.60 10.97
N GLU A 214 -8.42 -6.73 11.16
CA GLU A 214 -7.98 -8.00 10.61
C GLU A 214 -8.45 -8.21 9.16
N SER A 215 -9.54 -7.54 8.77
CA SER A 215 -10.11 -7.66 7.42
C SER A 215 -10.77 -6.37 6.96
N LEU A 216 -10.96 -6.24 5.65
CA LEU A 216 -11.71 -5.13 5.05
C LEU A 216 -13.22 -5.21 5.32
N LEU A 217 -13.74 -6.38 5.71
CA LEU A 217 -15.14 -6.53 6.15
C LEU A 217 -15.44 -5.72 7.40
N GLU A 218 -14.49 -5.67 8.36
CA GLU A 218 -14.67 -4.83 9.56
C GLU A 218 -14.79 -3.34 9.21
N LEU A 219 -14.03 -2.87 8.21
CA LEU A 219 -14.16 -1.50 7.70
C LEU A 219 -15.50 -1.27 7.01
N ALA A 220 -15.95 -2.25 6.20
CA ALA A 220 -17.25 -2.19 5.54
C ALA A 220 -18.40 -2.10 6.55
N GLU A 221 -18.36 -2.91 7.61
CA GLU A 221 -19.33 -2.89 8.69
C GLU A 221 -19.32 -1.55 9.44
N ALA A 222 -18.12 -1.06 9.82
CA ALA A 222 -17.98 0.22 10.51
C ALA A 222 -18.48 1.41 9.68
N LEU A 223 -18.27 1.38 8.38
CA LEU A 223 -18.81 2.38 7.46
C LEU A 223 -20.29 2.15 7.18
N SER A 224 -20.82 0.92 7.28
CA SER A 224 -22.23 0.60 7.07
C SER A 224 -23.13 0.91 8.28
N GLY A 225 -22.60 0.86 9.49
CA GLY A 225 -23.33 1.21 10.71
C GLY A 225 -23.78 2.68 10.73
N SER A 226 -24.98 2.89 11.22
CA SER A 226 -25.65 4.20 11.34
C SER A 226 -25.01 5.09 12.39
#